data_0c941f7656971b58c9fadd356ba04dc9
#
_entry.id   0c941f7656971b58c9fadd356ba04dc9
#
_cell.length_a   1.000
_cell.length_b   1.000
_cell.length_c   1.000
_cell.angle_alpha   90.00
_cell.angle_beta   90.00
_cell.angle_gamma   90.00
#
_symmetry.space_group_name_H-M   'P 1'
#
loop_
_entity.id
_entity.type
_entity.pdbx_description
1 polymer ?
#
loop_
_entity_poly.entity_id
_entity_poly.type
_entity_poly.pdbx_seq_one_letter_code
_entity_poly.pdbx_strand_id
1 'polypeptide(L)'
;MKKINKAKSHSRLRLVGKLSVIGAMSLAGSAHAADAFSYDSPWMTGDWGGKRTELLDKGYDFSLEYVSEMASNIKGGYNDDKTGRYSDQFALGMKVDLQKAFGWQDAEFKLAITERSGRNISNDRIGDPRAGTLSSSQEVWGRGQTWRLTQMWVKQKYFDGALDVKVGRFGPGEDFNSFPCDFQNLSFCGSQVGNYVSTWYNWPISQWALRVKYNITPEVYAQVGVYEQNPSNLETGNGFKLSGSGTKGMILPVELVWTPTVNSLPGEYRVGFYKSTPNADDVYEDVNGQPQAVTGAAFKSHDSKKGWWVVAQQQLTAHNGDASRGLSIFANATVHDKETNFVDNYQQIGFTYKGPFDSRPKDDIGIGFARIHVNDDVQDRRRLQNQINNINDYDNPGFLPVQQTEYNSEIYYGFHVTNWLTVRPNLQYVKHPGGVDKVDDAIVAGLKIQSKF
;
A
#
# COMPACT_ATOMS: atom_id res chain seq x y z
N MET A 1 -9.61 -21.34 -77.83
CA MET A 1 -10.24 -20.02 -77.81
C MET A 1 -11.15 -19.90 -76.62
N LYS A 2 -10.77 -19.16 -75.64
CA LYS A 2 -11.54 -18.33 -74.70
C LYS A 2 -10.63 -17.97 -73.51
N LYS A 3 -10.24 -16.71 -73.49
CA LYS A 3 -9.47 -16.12 -72.35
C LYS A 3 -10.37 -16.07 -71.11
N ILE A 4 -9.86 -16.53 -69.97
CA ILE A 4 -10.47 -16.26 -68.68
C ILE A 4 -9.52 -15.38 -67.87
N ASN A 5 -9.97 -14.13 -67.65
CA ASN A 5 -9.30 -13.15 -66.77
C ASN A 5 -9.37 -13.59 -65.32
N LYS A 6 -8.21 -13.72 -64.68
CA LYS A 6 -8.13 -13.81 -63.20
C LYS A 6 -8.08 -12.43 -62.60
N ALA A 7 -9.18 -11.99 -61.98
CA ALA A 7 -9.20 -10.83 -61.13
C ALA A 7 -8.46 -11.13 -59.81
N LYS A 8 -7.44 -10.33 -59.48
CA LYS A 8 -6.76 -10.33 -58.21
C LYS A 8 -7.62 -9.56 -57.22
N SER A 9 -8.22 -10.25 -56.25
CA SER A 9 -8.84 -9.67 -55.06
C SER A 9 -7.75 -9.29 -54.07
N HIS A 10 -7.50 -8.01 -53.86
CA HIS A 10 -6.73 -7.50 -52.73
C HIS A 10 -7.69 -7.33 -51.57
N SER A 11 -7.73 -8.28 -50.64
CA SER A 11 -8.36 -8.09 -49.34
C SER A 11 -7.48 -7.16 -48.48
N ARG A 12 -7.90 -5.92 -48.36
CA ARG A 12 -7.37 -4.98 -47.36
C ARG A 12 -7.92 -5.42 -46.00
N LEU A 13 -7.07 -6.01 -45.17
CA LEU A 13 -7.34 -6.17 -43.74
C LEU A 13 -7.41 -4.75 -43.12
N ARG A 14 -8.61 -4.33 -42.77
CA ARG A 14 -8.81 -3.14 -41.94
C ARG A 14 -8.54 -3.57 -40.50
N LEU A 15 -7.39 -3.17 -39.98
CA LEU A 15 -7.06 -3.20 -38.55
C LEU A 15 -7.93 -2.12 -37.89
N VAL A 16 -9.01 -2.55 -37.21
CA VAL A 16 -9.80 -1.64 -36.37
C VAL A 16 -9.13 -1.65 -34.99
N GLY A 17 -8.23 -0.69 -34.82
CA GLY A 17 -7.73 -0.35 -33.49
C GLY A 17 -8.85 0.29 -32.66
N LYS A 18 -9.38 -0.41 -31.70
CA LYS A 18 -10.19 0.19 -30.64
C LYS A 18 -9.24 0.86 -29.65
N LEU A 19 -8.96 2.14 -29.87
CA LEU A 19 -8.48 3.02 -28.80
C LEU A 19 -9.60 3.10 -27.77
N SER A 20 -9.30 2.69 -26.54
CA SER A 20 -10.07 3.06 -25.37
C SER A 20 -9.81 4.53 -25.08
N VAL A 21 -10.60 5.38 -25.70
CA VAL A 21 -10.68 6.80 -25.38
C VAL A 21 -11.45 6.91 -24.08
N ILE A 22 -10.75 7.14 -22.99
CA ILE A 22 -11.36 7.81 -21.85
C ILE A 22 -11.77 9.17 -22.36
N GLY A 23 -13.08 9.32 -22.59
CA GLY A 23 -13.66 10.52 -23.13
C GLY A 23 -13.47 11.70 -22.20
N ALA A 24 -12.48 12.52 -22.46
CA ALA A 24 -12.51 13.91 -22.07
C ALA A 24 -13.57 14.56 -22.97
N MET A 25 -14.80 14.72 -22.50
CA MET A 25 -15.74 15.66 -23.08
C MET A 25 -15.15 17.05 -22.90
N SER A 26 -14.50 17.55 -23.96
CA SER A 26 -14.24 18.98 -24.10
C SER A 26 -15.56 19.67 -24.42
N LEU A 27 -16.32 20.02 -23.40
CA LEU A 27 -17.27 21.11 -23.49
C LEU A 27 -16.44 22.39 -23.61
N ALA A 28 -16.41 22.97 -24.82
CA ALA A 28 -15.99 24.35 -25.02
C ALA A 28 -17.06 25.29 -24.45
N GLY A 29 -17.18 25.28 -23.10
CA GLY A 29 -17.76 26.35 -22.32
C GLY A 29 -16.59 27.18 -21.79
N SER A 30 -16.72 28.48 -21.74
CA SER A 30 -15.80 29.39 -21.05
C SER A 30 -15.46 28.77 -19.70
N ALA A 31 -14.23 28.25 -19.55
CA ALA A 31 -13.75 27.65 -18.32
C ALA A 31 -13.68 28.78 -17.29
N HIS A 32 -14.74 28.95 -16.52
CA HIS A 32 -14.65 29.69 -15.29
C HIS A 32 -13.70 28.88 -14.39
N ALA A 33 -12.57 29.49 -14.02
CA ALA A 33 -11.67 28.91 -13.05
C ALA A 33 -12.48 28.48 -11.81
N ALA A 34 -12.38 27.22 -11.41
CA ALA A 34 -13.10 26.73 -10.24
C ALA A 34 -12.66 27.49 -9.01
N ASP A 35 -13.61 28.12 -8.31
CA ASP A 35 -13.34 28.85 -7.07
C ASP A 35 -12.89 27.91 -5.96
N ALA A 36 -12.12 28.45 -5.03
CA ALA A 36 -11.77 27.76 -3.79
C ALA A 36 -13.05 27.33 -3.03
N PHE A 37 -13.01 26.13 -2.44
CA PHE A 37 -14.11 25.49 -1.71
C PHE A 37 -15.37 25.17 -2.54
N SER A 38 -15.31 25.30 -3.86
CA SER A 38 -16.42 24.85 -4.73
C SER A 38 -16.61 23.34 -4.62
N TYR A 39 -17.87 22.90 -4.55
CA TYR A 39 -18.25 21.46 -4.48
C TYR A 39 -17.79 20.67 -5.69
N ASP A 40 -17.78 21.29 -6.86
CA ASP A 40 -17.45 20.67 -8.14
C ASP A 40 -15.97 20.75 -8.47
N SER A 41 -15.20 21.57 -7.75
CA SER A 41 -13.75 21.62 -7.92
C SER A 41 -13.11 20.29 -7.55
N PRO A 42 -12.15 19.77 -8.32
CA PRO A 42 -11.34 18.63 -7.90
C PRO A 42 -10.37 18.96 -6.75
N TRP A 43 -10.16 20.25 -6.47
CA TRP A 43 -9.24 20.76 -5.44
C TRP A 43 -9.93 21.74 -4.49
N MET A 44 -9.60 21.68 -3.20
CA MET A 44 -10.15 22.57 -2.19
C MET A 44 -9.78 24.03 -2.46
N THR A 45 -8.58 24.30 -2.95
CA THR A 45 -8.09 25.64 -3.26
C THR A 45 -8.48 26.13 -4.66
N GLY A 46 -9.29 25.34 -5.40
CA GLY A 46 -9.74 25.69 -6.75
C GLY A 46 -8.62 25.71 -7.77
N ASP A 47 -8.83 26.47 -8.85
CA ASP A 47 -7.92 26.57 -9.99
C ASP A 47 -6.95 27.78 -9.94
N TRP A 48 -6.83 28.43 -8.78
CA TRP A 48 -5.95 29.60 -8.58
C TRP A 48 -6.15 30.71 -9.62
N GLY A 49 -7.39 30.97 -10.00
CA GLY A 49 -7.72 31.93 -11.05
C GLY A 49 -7.28 31.48 -12.45
N GLY A 50 -7.27 30.20 -12.75
CA GLY A 50 -6.84 29.62 -14.02
C GLY A 50 -5.36 29.24 -14.07
N LYS A 51 -4.57 29.60 -13.04
CA LYS A 51 -3.12 29.36 -13.04
C LYS A 51 -2.77 27.88 -12.92
N ARG A 52 -3.57 27.10 -12.20
CA ARG A 52 -3.37 25.67 -12.07
C ARG A 52 -3.58 24.95 -13.41
N THR A 53 -4.65 25.29 -14.13
CA THR A 53 -4.90 24.79 -15.49
C THR A 53 -3.76 25.18 -16.44
N GLU A 54 -3.29 26.45 -16.40
CA GLU A 54 -2.13 26.87 -17.21
C GLU A 54 -0.88 26.04 -16.93
N LEU A 55 -0.61 25.71 -15.66
CA LEU A 55 0.53 24.86 -15.28
C LEU A 55 0.36 23.42 -15.76
N LEU A 56 -0.85 22.84 -15.61
CA LEU A 56 -1.17 21.51 -16.13
C LEU A 56 -0.98 21.42 -17.66
N ASP A 57 -1.41 22.44 -18.40
CA ASP A 57 -1.23 22.50 -19.85
C ASP A 57 0.25 22.53 -20.25
N LYS A 58 1.10 23.16 -19.42
CA LYS A 58 2.56 23.18 -19.56
C LYS A 58 3.24 21.92 -19.05
N GLY A 59 2.49 20.95 -18.52
CA GLY A 59 3.01 19.68 -18.03
C GLY A 59 3.34 19.64 -16.52
N TYR A 60 3.01 20.67 -15.75
CA TYR A 60 3.26 20.71 -14.30
C TYR A 60 1.98 20.47 -13.52
N ASP A 61 1.92 19.37 -12.79
CA ASP A 61 0.82 19.00 -11.90
C ASP A 61 1.31 19.07 -10.44
N PHE A 62 0.77 20.01 -9.66
CA PHE A 62 1.06 20.17 -8.26
C PHE A 62 -0.07 19.58 -7.42
N SER A 63 0.27 18.79 -6.42
CA SER A 63 -0.67 18.21 -5.48
C SER A 63 -0.27 18.49 -4.04
N LEU A 64 -1.25 18.77 -3.20
CA LEU A 64 -1.13 18.71 -1.76
C LEU A 64 -2.30 17.87 -1.25
N GLU A 65 -1.99 16.76 -0.61
CA GLU A 65 -2.98 15.89 0.01
C GLU A 65 -2.79 15.88 1.52
N TYR A 66 -3.89 15.88 2.22
CA TYR A 66 -3.92 15.76 3.67
C TYR A 66 -4.81 14.60 4.07
N VAL A 67 -4.29 13.71 4.89
CA VAL A 67 -5.03 12.61 5.49
C VAL A 67 -4.90 12.70 6.99
N SER A 68 -6.02 12.68 7.69
CA SER A 68 -6.04 12.62 9.14
C SER A 68 -6.89 11.45 9.63
N GLU A 69 -6.48 10.85 10.73
CA GLU A 69 -7.11 9.69 11.32
C GLU A 69 -7.24 9.86 12.83
N MET A 70 -8.49 9.86 13.28
CA MET A 70 -8.85 9.76 14.69
C MET A 70 -9.22 8.32 15.00
N ALA A 71 -8.79 7.80 16.14
CA ALA A 71 -9.17 6.48 16.63
C ALA A 71 -9.37 6.52 18.14
N SER A 72 -10.46 5.89 18.60
CA SER A 72 -10.81 5.83 20.01
C SER A 72 -11.05 4.38 20.42
N ASN A 73 -10.40 3.95 21.51
CA ASN A 73 -10.69 2.67 22.15
C ASN A 73 -12.06 2.75 22.83
N ILE A 74 -13.02 1.95 22.34
CA ILE A 74 -14.37 1.88 22.88
C ILE A 74 -14.46 0.81 23.98
N LYS A 75 -13.75 -0.32 23.78
CA LYS A 75 -13.76 -1.46 24.69
C LYS A 75 -12.54 -2.33 24.45
N GLY A 76 -12.02 -2.94 25.52
CA GLY A 76 -10.96 -3.95 25.49
C GLY A 76 -9.58 -3.38 25.16
N GLY A 77 -8.69 -4.26 24.70
CA GLY A 77 -7.27 -3.98 24.56
C GLY A 77 -6.51 -4.25 25.88
N TYR A 78 -5.22 -4.02 25.85
CA TYR A 78 -4.36 -4.20 27.04
C TYR A 78 -4.71 -3.20 28.16
N ASN A 79 -5.11 -1.99 27.79
CA ASN A 79 -5.59 -0.98 28.70
C ASN A 79 -6.94 -0.47 28.17
N ASP A 80 -8.01 -0.74 28.92
CA ASP A 80 -9.40 -0.41 28.56
C ASP A 80 -9.80 1.04 28.86
N ASP A 81 -8.88 1.87 29.37
CA ASP A 81 -9.09 3.31 29.55
C ASP A 81 -9.49 3.95 28.20
N LYS A 82 -10.70 4.50 28.17
CA LYS A 82 -11.24 5.17 26.98
C LYS A 82 -10.42 6.40 26.66
N THR A 83 -9.82 6.42 25.48
CA THR A 83 -9.06 7.56 24.99
C THR A 83 -9.11 7.64 23.47
N GLY A 84 -8.87 8.83 22.94
CA GLY A 84 -8.70 9.05 21.51
C GLY A 84 -7.25 9.37 21.18
N ARG A 85 -6.85 8.99 19.96
CA ARG A 85 -5.58 9.37 19.36
C ARG A 85 -5.81 9.92 17.97
N TYR A 86 -4.93 10.81 17.60
CA TYR A 86 -4.94 11.49 16.31
C TYR A 86 -3.60 11.33 15.65
N SER A 87 -3.60 11.03 14.36
CA SER A 87 -2.43 11.02 13.49
C SER A 87 -2.79 11.61 12.13
N ASP A 88 -1.82 12.19 11.46
CA ASP A 88 -2.02 12.77 10.13
C ASP A 88 -0.80 12.63 9.23
N GLN A 89 -1.03 12.92 7.96
CA GLN A 89 -0.04 12.99 6.91
C GLN A 89 -0.35 14.12 5.95
N PHE A 90 0.64 14.97 5.69
CA PHE A 90 0.71 15.81 4.50
C PHE A 90 1.53 15.12 3.42
N ALA A 91 1.10 15.23 2.17
CA ALA A 91 1.85 14.80 1.01
C ALA A 91 1.87 15.92 -0.04
N LEU A 92 3.01 16.61 -0.13
CA LEU A 92 3.26 17.62 -1.15
C LEU A 92 3.90 16.95 -2.36
N GLY A 93 3.26 17.05 -3.53
CA GLY A 93 3.69 16.40 -4.76
C GLY A 93 3.84 17.36 -5.93
N MET A 94 4.74 17.00 -6.84
CA MET A 94 4.85 17.59 -8.16
C MET A 94 5.09 16.45 -9.16
N LYS A 95 4.25 16.40 -10.19
CA LYS A 95 4.42 15.53 -11.34
C LYS A 95 4.66 16.39 -12.57
N VAL A 96 5.67 16.06 -13.37
CA VAL A 96 6.01 16.79 -14.60
C VAL A 96 5.92 15.86 -15.78
N ASP A 97 5.04 16.18 -16.72
CA ASP A 97 5.05 15.64 -18.07
C ASP A 97 6.22 16.27 -18.82
N LEU A 98 7.32 15.51 -18.96
CA LEU A 98 8.56 16.02 -19.54
C LEU A 98 8.43 16.26 -21.05
N GLN A 99 7.46 15.65 -21.72
CA GLN A 99 7.18 15.93 -23.12
C GLN A 99 6.57 17.32 -23.28
N LYS A 100 5.58 17.67 -22.48
CA LYS A 100 4.97 19.02 -22.50
C LYS A 100 5.94 20.10 -22.04
N ALA A 101 6.68 19.83 -20.95
CA ALA A 101 7.55 20.83 -20.34
C ALA A 101 8.86 21.05 -21.12
N PHE A 102 9.45 20.00 -21.68
CA PHE A 102 10.82 20.01 -22.23
C PHE A 102 10.96 19.30 -23.57
N GLY A 103 9.90 18.74 -24.18
CA GLY A 103 9.95 17.98 -25.41
C GLY A 103 10.54 16.57 -25.29
N TRP A 104 10.75 16.06 -24.07
CA TRP A 104 11.25 14.71 -23.84
C TRP A 104 10.08 13.71 -23.89
N GLN A 105 9.91 13.08 -25.06
CA GLN A 105 8.78 12.20 -25.36
C GLN A 105 8.66 11.04 -24.39
N ASP A 106 7.41 10.71 -24.00
CA ASP A 106 7.05 9.56 -23.17
C ASP A 106 7.76 9.49 -21.80
N ALA A 107 8.26 10.64 -21.33
CA ALA A 107 8.96 10.76 -20.06
C ALA A 107 8.16 11.55 -19.02
N GLU A 108 8.28 11.13 -17.76
CA GLU A 108 7.60 11.73 -16.61
C GLU A 108 8.59 11.84 -15.44
N PHE A 109 8.57 12.96 -14.72
CA PHE A 109 9.26 13.14 -13.46
C PHE A 109 8.25 13.26 -12.32
N LYS A 110 8.57 12.73 -11.15
CA LYS A 110 7.78 12.92 -9.93
C LYS A 110 8.67 13.25 -8.74
N LEU A 111 8.19 14.20 -7.94
CA LEU A 111 8.71 14.54 -6.61
C LEU A 111 7.56 14.46 -5.62
N ALA A 112 7.78 13.85 -4.46
CA ALA A 112 6.85 13.91 -3.32
C ALA A 112 7.61 13.99 -2.01
N ILE A 113 7.15 14.89 -1.15
CA ILE A 113 7.61 15.06 0.22
C ILE A 113 6.41 14.81 1.13
N THR A 114 6.59 13.98 2.15
CA THR A 114 5.56 13.71 3.16
C THR A 114 5.99 14.18 4.52
N GLU A 115 5.02 14.54 5.33
CA GLU A 115 5.15 14.76 6.76
C GLU A 115 4.10 13.90 7.46
N ARG A 116 4.50 13.22 8.53
CA ARG A 116 3.59 12.49 9.42
C ARG A 116 3.75 13.00 10.83
N SER A 117 2.61 13.12 11.55
CA SER A 117 2.62 13.48 12.96
C SER A 117 1.53 12.73 13.76
N GLY A 118 1.51 12.96 15.07
CA GLY A 118 0.49 12.44 15.97
C GLY A 118 0.88 11.16 16.73
N ARG A 119 -0.14 10.47 17.26
CA ARG A 119 -0.04 9.30 18.13
C ARG A 119 -1.01 8.22 17.67
N ASN A 120 -0.70 6.97 18.01
CA ASN A 120 -1.44 5.78 17.59
C ASN A 120 -2.14 5.14 18.79
N ILE A 121 -3.43 4.81 18.64
CA ILE A 121 -4.21 4.14 19.68
C ILE A 121 -3.74 2.70 19.91
N SER A 122 -3.28 2.01 18.85
CA SER A 122 -2.84 0.62 18.92
C SER A 122 -1.66 0.47 19.90
N ASN A 123 -0.66 1.35 19.80
CA ASN A 123 0.49 1.34 20.70
C ASN A 123 0.18 1.82 22.10
N ASP A 124 -0.75 2.80 22.23
CA ASP A 124 -0.98 3.45 23.51
C ASP A 124 -1.97 2.69 24.40
N ARG A 125 -2.86 1.85 23.83
CA ARG A 125 -3.94 1.21 24.59
C ARG A 125 -4.23 -0.23 24.19
N ILE A 126 -4.11 -0.58 22.91
CA ILE A 126 -4.64 -1.84 22.39
C ILE A 126 -3.66 -2.98 22.59
N GLY A 127 -2.39 -2.80 22.18
CA GLY A 127 -1.35 -3.81 22.35
C GLY A 127 -0.72 -3.83 23.75
N ASP A 128 -0.30 -5.00 24.20
CA ASP A 128 0.60 -5.12 25.34
C ASP A 128 1.92 -4.38 25.04
N PRO A 129 2.36 -3.42 25.86
CA PRO A 129 3.57 -2.63 25.57
C PRO A 129 4.85 -3.48 25.45
N ARG A 130 4.86 -4.72 25.99
CA ARG A 130 5.96 -5.68 25.84
C ARG A 130 5.99 -6.37 24.48
N ALA A 131 4.87 -6.37 23.75
CA ALA A 131 4.70 -7.06 22.47
C ALA A 131 4.34 -6.11 21.33
N GLY A 132 3.52 -5.09 21.58
CA GLY A 132 2.91 -4.21 20.59
C GLY A 132 1.72 -4.87 19.89
N THR A 133 1.24 -4.25 18.80
CA THR A 133 0.25 -4.83 17.86
C THR A 133 0.93 -5.28 16.59
N LEU A 134 0.31 -6.22 15.86
CA LEU A 134 0.82 -6.66 14.54
C LEU A 134 0.34 -5.75 13.41
N SER A 135 -0.72 -4.97 13.65
CA SER A 135 -1.21 -3.93 12.74
C SER A 135 -1.52 -2.64 13.50
N SER A 136 -1.87 -1.60 12.77
CA SER A 136 -2.21 -0.28 13.32
C SER A 136 -3.66 0.07 12.97
N SER A 137 -4.43 0.57 13.95
CA SER A 137 -5.76 1.12 13.72
C SER A 137 -5.74 2.48 12.99
N GLN A 138 -4.55 3.03 12.74
CA GLN A 138 -4.31 4.29 12.03
C GLN A 138 -3.13 4.09 11.06
N GLU A 139 -3.42 4.00 9.75
CA GLU A 139 -2.43 3.65 8.73
C GLU A 139 -1.42 4.77 8.46
N VAL A 140 -1.82 6.02 8.65
CA VAL A 140 -0.91 7.16 8.43
C VAL A 140 0.12 7.32 9.54
N TRP A 141 -0.03 6.60 10.66
CA TRP A 141 0.96 6.60 11.72
C TRP A 141 2.14 5.68 11.40
N GLY A 142 3.34 6.10 11.79
CA GLY A 142 4.54 5.28 11.71
C GLY A 142 5.61 5.83 10.77
N ARG A 143 6.74 5.14 10.74
CA ARG A 143 7.95 5.50 9.99
C ARG A 143 8.59 6.81 10.46
N GLY A 144 8.46 7.13 11.77
CA GLY A 144 9.26 8.14 12.47
C GLY A 144 8.60 9.50 12.66
N GLN A 145 7.32 9.68 12.27
CA GLN A 145 6.57 10.95 12.49
C GLN A 145 7.43 12.19 12.15
N THR A 146 7.83 12.31 10.88
CA THR A 146 8.80 13.30 10.41
C THR A 146 8.61 13.59 8.93
N TRP A 147 9.30 14.62 8.45
CA TRP A 147 9.40 14.96 7.03
C TRP A 147 10.31 13.99 6.27
N ARG A 148 9.87 13.55 5.09
CA ARG A 148 10.62 12.62 4.24
C ARG A 148 10.49 12.96 2.76
N LEU A 149 11.59 12.84 2.03
CA LEU A 149 11.57 12.72 0.57
C LEU A 149 11.06 11.31 0.22
N THR A 150 9.79 11.23 -0.16
CA THR A 150 9.10 9.96 -0.37
C THR A 150 9.22 9.46 -1.80
N GLN A 151 9.22 10.38 -2.76
CA GLN A 151 9.42 10.07 -4.17
C GLN A 151 10.31 11.12 -4.83
N MET A 152 11.25 10.69 -5.67
CA MET A 152 12.01 11.50 -6.59
C MET A 152 12.50 10.59 -7.72
N TRP A 153 11.77 10.52 -8.82
CA TRP A 153 12.07 9.58 -9.88
C TRP A 153 11.74 10.12 -11.27
N VAL A 154 12.40 9.54 -12.27
CA VAL A 154 12.08 9.67 -13.69
C VAL A 154 11.57 8.35 -14.21
N LYS A 155 10.51 8.40 -15.01
CA LYS A 155 9.94 7.27 -15.72
C LYS A 155 9.98 7.55 -17.23
N GLN A 156 10.43 6.57 -18.01
CA GLN A 156 10.50 6.63 -19.47
C GLN A 156 9.83 5.42 -20.07
N LYS A 157 8.99 5.64 -21.06
CA LYS A 157 8.41 4.57 -21.87
C LYS A 157 9.14 4.45 -23.20
N TYR A 158 9.21 3.22 -23.72
CA TYR A 158 9.83 2.85 -24.98
C TYR A 158 8.91 1.91 -25.75
N PHE A 159 9.13 1.80 -27.07
CA PHE A 159 8.42 0.85 -27.95
C PHE A 159 6.90 1.03 -27.86
N ASP A 160 6.41 2.23 -28.08
CA ASP A 160 4.99 2.61 -28.02
C ASP A 160 4.35 2.23 -26.64
N GLY A 161 5.14 2.34 -25.57
CA GLY A 161 4.70 2.05 -24.21
C GLY A 161 4.76 0.59 -23.80
N ALA A 162 5.31 -0.30 -24.64
CA ALA A 162 5.48 -1.71 -24.28
C ALA A 162 6.47 -1.88 -23.12
N LEU A 163 7.53 -1.09 -23.07
CA LEU A 163 8.52 -1.09 -21.99
C LEU A 163 8.42 0.23 -21.21
N ASP A 164 8.35 0.13 -19.88
CA ASP A 164 8.28 1.24 -18.94
C ASP A 164 9.40 1.09 -17.88
N VAL A 165 10.32 2.05 -17.84
CA VAL A 165 11.47 2.06 -16.94
C VAL A 165 11.33 3.23 -15.98
N LYS A 166 11.41 2.96 -14.66
CA LYS A 166 11.36 3.96 -13.59
C LYS A 166 12.64 3.87 -12.76
N VAL A 167 13.33 5.00 -12.59
CA VAL A 167 14.59 5.10 -11.83
C VAL A 167 14.58 6.31 -10.92
N GLY A 168 15.11 6.15 -9.70
CA GLY A 168 15.19 7.23 -8.73
C GLY A 168 15.01 6.75 -7.30
N ARG A 169 14.36 7.58 -6.48
CA ARG A 169 14.02 7.25 -5.09
C ARG A 169 12.51 7.03 -4.96
N PHE A 170 12.13 5.81 -4.57
CA PHE A 170 10.74 5.41 -4.32
C PHE A 170 10.69 4.08 -3.54
N GLY A 171 9.51 3.76 -2.98
CA GLY A 171 9.29 2.52 -2.24
C GLY A 171 8.79 1.39 -3.15
N PRO A 172 9.12 0.12 -2.85
CA PRO A 172 8.66 -1.02 -3.66
C PRO A 172 7.13 -1.18 -3.64
N GLY A 173 6.46 -0.80 -2.56
CA GLY A 173 5.01 -0.90 -2.44
C GLY A 173 4.20 -0.01 -3.39
N GLU A 174 4.85 0.93 -4.11
CA GLU A 174 4.20 1.69 -5.18
C GLU A 174 3.85 0.82 -6.40
N ASP A 175 4.70 -0.17 -6.68
CA ASP A 175 4.60 -0.98 -7.89
C ASP A 175 4.25 -2.45 -7.58
N PHE A 176 4.80 -3.02 -6.49
CA PHE A 176 4.72 -4.44 -6.15
C PHE A 176 3.83 -4.70 -4.93
N ASN A 177 3.02 -5.76 -4.97
CA ASN A 177 2.01 -6.06 -3.95
C ASN A 177 1.15 -4.82 -3.64
N SER A 178 0.94 -3.96 -4.62
CA SER A 178 0.22 -2.70 -4.47
C SER A 178 -1.26 -2.96 -4.22
N PHE A 179 -1.84 -2.23 -3.27
CA PHE A 179 -3.24 -2.34 -2.88
C PHE A 179 -3.79 -0.94 -2.50
N PRO A 180 -5.06 -0.62 -2.76
CA PRO A 180 -5.68 0.64 -2.34
C PRO A 180 -5.64 0.86 -0.83
N CYS A 181 -5.79 2.12 -0.41
CA CYS A 181 -5.71 2.54 1.00
C CYS A 181 -6.97 3.31 1.42
N ASP A 182 -8.15 2.70 1.23
CA ASP A 182 -9.43 3.29 1.59
C ASP A 182 -9.76 3.09 3.07
N PHE A 183 -9.41 1.94 3.63
CA PHE A 183 -9.58 1.61 5.04
C PHE A 183 -8.63 2.45 5.93
N GLN A 184 -8.97 2.57 7.21
CA GLN A 184 -8.11 3.23 8.20
C GLN A 184 -7.15 2.24 8.87
N ASN A 185 -7.53 0.96 9.03
CA ASN A 185 -6.64 -0.05 9.60
C ASN A 185 -5.56 -0.45 8.57
N LEU A 186 -4.31 -0.42 9.01
CA LEU A 186 -3.14 -0.72 8.17
C LEU A 186 -3.17 -2.12 7.55
N SER A 187 -3.91 -3.07 8.15
CA SER A 187 -4.10 -4.40 7.57
C SER A 187 -4.77 -4.37 6.19
N PHE A 188 -5.41 -3.26 5.81
CA PHE A 188 -6.13 -3.13 4.53
C PHE A 188 -5.54 -2.04 3.64
N CYS A 189 -4.32 -1.57 3.92
CA CYS A 189 -3.71 -0.44 3.23
C CYS A 189 -2.35 -0.80 2.63
N GLY A 190 -2.19 -0.54 1.35
CA GLY A 190 -0.92 -0.61 0.64
C GLY A 190 -0.31 -2.03 0.55
N SER A 191 0.99 -2.09 0.32
CA SER A 191 1.74 -3.34 0.21
C SER A 191 1.90 -4.01 1.57
N GLN A 192 1.28 -5.17 1.75
CA GLN A 192 1.32 -5.91 3.00
C GLN A 192 2.68 -6.59 3.25
N VAL A 193 3.43 -6.92 2.21
CA VAL A 193 4.82 -7.37 2.36
C VAL A 193 5.63 -6.39 3.21
N GLY A 194 5.50 -5.09 2.95
CA GLY A 194 6.28 -4.08 3.66
C GLY A 194 5.81 -3.78 5.10
N ASN A 195 4.68 -4.33 5.52
CA ASN A 195 4.23 -4.25 6.90
C ASN A 195 4.88 -5.34 7.78
N TYR A 196 5.27 -6.47 7.17
CA TYR A 196 5.75 -7.64 7.92
C TYR A 196 7.20 -8.03 7.61
N VAL A 197 7.78 -7.57 6.50
CA VAL A 197 9.16 -7.89 6.11
C VAL A 197 10.09 -6.71 6.38
N SER A 198 11.06 -6.89 7.25
CA SER A 198 11.98 -5.83 7.71
C SER A 198 12.86 -5.24 6.59
N THR A 199 13.00 -5.95 5.47
CA THR A 199 13.80 -5.52 4.31
C THR A 199 12.98 -4.80 3.24
N TRP A 200 11.68 -4.69 3.40
CA TRP A 200 10.78 -4.00 2.46
C TRP A 200 10.27 -2.69 3.07
N TYR A 201 10.73 -1.55 2.55
CA TYR A 201 10.36 -0.25 3.10
C TYR A 201 9.19 0.36 2.33
N ASN A 202 8.03 0.37 2.96
CA ASN A 202 6.83 1.02 2.42
C ASN A 202 6.87 2.55 2.55
N TRP A 203 5.93 3.19 1.88
CA TRP A 203 5.57 4.60 2.07
C TRP A 203 5.52 4.97 3.57
N PRO A 204 6.10 6.11 3.99
CA PRO A 204 6.72 7.17 3.19
C PRO A 204 8.24 7.03 3.03
N ILE A 205 8.82 5.85 3.24
CA ILE A 205 10.26 5.62 3.07
C ILE A 205 10.56 5.45 1.58
N SER A 206 11.56 6.16 1.08
CA SER A 206 12.12 5.93 -0.25
C SER A 206 13.55 5.44 -0.20
N GLN A 207 13.95 4.69 -1.20
CA GLN A 207 15.31 4.20 -1.43
C GLN A 207 15.67 4.32 -2.90
N TRP A 208 16.97 4.27 -3.24
CA TRP A 208 17.37 4.20 -4.63
C TRP A 208 16.87 2.92 -5.26
N ALA A 209 16.27 3.05 -6.45
CA ALA A 209 15.58 1.96 -7.09
C ALA A 209 15.54 2.07 -8.61
N LEU A 210 15.43 0.90 -9.23
CA LEU A 210 15.10 0.73 -10.65
C LEU A 210 13.94 -0.26 -10.75
N ARG A 211 12.89 0.10 -11.48
CA ARG A 211 11.81 -0.81 -11.86
C ARG A 211 11.68 -0.84 -13.38
N VAL A 212 11.57 -2.05 -13.94
CA VAL A 212 11.29 -2.31 -15.34
C VAL A 212 9.96 -3.06 -15.44
N LYS A 213 9.03 -2.54 -16.23
CA LYS A 213 7.75 -3.16 -16.54
C LYS A 213 7.66 -3.37 -18.05
N TYR A 214 7.19 -4.57 -18.45
CA TYR A 214 6.95 -4.95 -19.84
C TYR A 214 5.50 -5.40 -20.02
N ASN A 215 4.77 -4.72 -20.90
CA ASN A 215 3.41 -5.08 -21.29
C ASN A 215 3.47 -6.21 -22.31
N ILE A 216 3.11 -7.43 -21.90
CA ILE A 216 3.11 -8.64 -22.74
C ILE A 216 1.91 -8.63 -23.67
N THR A 217 0.76 -8.24 -23.14
CA THR A 217 -0.49 -7.97 -23.87
C THR A 217 -1.14 -6.70 -23.28
N PRO A 218 -2.24 -6.19 -23.86
CA PRO A 218 -2.97 -5.08 -23.25
C PRO A 218 -3.48 -5.36 -21.82
N GLU A 219 -3.66 -6.62 -21.45
CA GLU A 219 -4.19 -7.04 -20.15
C GLU A 219 -3.13 -7.66 -19.23
N VAL A 220 -1.94 -8.01 -19.74
CA VAL A 220 -0.92 -8.74 -18.99
C VAL A 220 0.41 -7.99 -19.05
N TYR A 221 0.99 -7.72 -17.88
CA TYR A 221 2.35 -7.24 -17.80
C TYR A 221 3.17 -7.99 -16.75
N ALA A 222 4.47 -8.01 -16.95
CA ALA A 222 5.44 -8.46 -15.98
C ALA A 222 6.31 -7.27 -15.54
N GLN A 223 6.76 -7.29 -14.29
CA GLN A 223 7.69 -6.29 -13.80
C GLN A 223 8.72 -6.87 -12.84
N VAL A 224 9.90 -6.24 -12.82
CA VAL A 224 11.01 -6.55 -11.94
C VAL A 224 11.54 -5.25 -11.35
N GLY A 225 11.98 -5.30 -10.09
CA GLY A 225 12.57 -4.17 -9.39
C GLY A 225 13.88 -4.52 -8.71
N VAL A 226 14.70 -3.50 -8.53
CA VAL A 226 15.89 -3.53 -7.69
C VAL A 226 15.83 -2.33 -6.77
N TYR A 227 15.80 -2.57 -5.45
CA TYR A 227 15.66 -1.52 -4.44
C TYR A 227 16.80 -1.61 -3.45
N GLU A 228 17.45 -0.48 -3.19
CA GLU A 228 18.49 -0.37 -2.16
C GLU A 228 17.96 -0.82 -0.81
N GLN A 229 18.77 -1.59 -0.09
CA GLN A 229 18.51 -1.99 1.29
C GLN A 229 19.44 -1.20 2.21
N ASN A 230 18.94 -0.10 2.76
CA ASN A 230 19.69 0.79 3.62
C ASN A 230 18.89 1.09 4.90
N PRO A 231 19.15 0.39 6.01
CA PRO A 231 18.43 0.59 7.27
C PRO A 231 18.45 2.04 7.78
N SER A 232 19.50 2.81 7.46
CA SER A 232 19.58 4.21 7.86
C SER A 232 18.49 5.10 7.23
N ASN A 233 17.86 4.66 6.13
CA ASN A 233 16.69 5.37 5.56
C ASN A 233 15.46 5.35 6.51
N LEU A 234 15.42 4.43 7.48
CA LEU A 234 14.35 4.35 8.47
C LEU A 234 14.52 5.38 9.61
N GLU A 235 15.74 5.87 9.84
CA GLU A 235 16.03 6.82 10.90
C GLU A 235 15.30 8.15 10.68
N THR A 236 14.78 8.74 11.76
CA THR A 236 13.99 9.98 11.72
C THR A 236 14.77 11.15 11.13
N GLY A 237 16.05 11.28 11.46
CA GLY A 237 16.93 12.35 10.96
C GLY A 237 17.35 12.19 9.49
N ASN A 238 17.10 11.04 8.86
CA ASN A 238 17.55 10.71 7.51
C ASN A 238 16.46 10.84 6.43
N GLY A 239 15.39 11.57 6.71
CA GLY A 239 14.24 11.71 5.80
C GLY A 239 14.59 12.24 4.40
N PHE A 240 15.69 13.03 4.26
CA PHE A 240 16.16 13.60 3.00
C PHE A 240 17.56 13.08 2.60
N LYS A 241 18.04 12.01 3.23
CA LYS A 241 19.34 11.43 2.92
C LYS A 241 19.36 10.84 1.51
N LEU A 242 20.26 11.32 0.66
CA LEU A 242 20.47 10.84 -0.72
C LEU A 242 21.70 9.94 -0.86
N SER A 243 22.61 9.94 0.11
CA SER A 243 23.83 9.11 0.02
C SER A 243 23.50 7.62 0.21
N GLY A 244 24.21 6.74 -0.51
CA GLY A 244 24.15 5.29 -0.32
C GLY A 244 24.93 4.77 0.90
N SER A 245 25.49 5.65 1.73
CA SER A 245 26.20 5.23 2.94
C SER A 245 25.28 4.48 3.89
N GLY A 246 25.67 3.29 4.32
CA GLY A 246 24.87 2.39 5.15
C GLY A 246 24.10 1.34 4.37
N THR A 247 24.19 1.32 3.03
CA THR A 247 23.61 0.26 2.19
C THR A 247 24.17 -1.11 2.59
N LYS A 248 23.28 -2.07 2.81
CA LYS A 248 23.59 -3.45 3.19
C LYS A 248 23.36 -4.46 2.06
N GLY A 249 22.65 -4.06 1.01
CA GLY A 249 22.30 -4.90 -0.13
C GLY A 249 21.09 -4.39 -0.87
N MET A 250 20.31 -5.29 -1.44
CA MET A 250 19.15 -4.99 -2.29
C MET A 250 17.98 -5.91 -1.96
N ILE A 251 16.77 -5.48 -2.33
CA ILE A 251 15.59 -6.33 -2.45
C ILE A 251 15.17 -6.38 -3.91
N LEU A 252 14.83 -7.58 -4.39
CA LEU A 252 14.57 -7.92 -5.79
C LEU A 252 13.16 -8.51 -5.93
N PRO A 253 12.11 -7.69 -6.08
CA PRO A 253 10.78 -8.16 -6.38
C PRO A 253 10.60 -8.44 -7.87
N VAL A 254 9.78 -9.47 -8.17
CA VAL A 254 9.23 -9.76 -9.49
C VAL A 254 7.72 -9.96 -9.37
N GLU A 255 6.95 -9.51 -10.35
CA GLU A 255 5.48 -9.63 -10.32
C GLU A 255 4.93 -9.79 -11.73
N LEU A 256 3.95 -10.68 -11.87
CA LEU A 256 3.08 -10.80 -13.02
C LEU A 256 1.70 -10.27 -12.66
N VAL A 257 1.14 -9.43 -13.53
CA VAL A 257 -0.17 -8.82 -13.32
C VAL A 257 -1.07 -9.05 -14.52
N TRP A 258 -2.29 -9.48 -14.24
CA TRP A 258 -3.35 -9.65 -15.22
C TRP A 258 -4.54 -8.76 -14.86
N THR A 259 -4.96 -7.91 -15.81
CA THR A 259 -6.05 -6.93 -15.66
C THR A 259 -7.19 -7.24 -16.63
N PRO A 260 -7.93 -8.34 -16.44
CA PRO A 260 -9.00 -8.73 -17.34
C PRO A 260 -10.23 -7.86 -17.19
N THR A 261 -11.06 -7.89 -18.22
CA THR A 261 -12.46 -7.46 -18.15
C THR A 261 -13.36 -8.70 -18.19
N VAL A 262 -13.94 -9.08 -17.04
CA VAL A 262 -14.83 -10.23 -16.91
C VAL A 262 -16.27 -9.75 -16.90
N ASN A 263 -17.08 -10.21 -17.86
CA ASN A 263 -18.48 -9.73 -18.03
C ASN A 263 -18.59 -8.20 -18.08
N SER A 264 -17.67 -7.55 -18.78
CA SER A 264 -17.55 -6.09 -18.88
C SER A 264 -17.20 -5.37 -17.56
N LEU A 265 -16.78 -6.09 -16.53
CA LEU A 265 -16.38 -5.55 -15.23
C LEU A 265 -14.86 -5.74 -15.02
N PRO A 266 -14.15 -4.72 -14.48
CA PRO A 266 -12.71 -4.78 -14.33
C PRO A 266 -12.28 -5.73 -13.21
N GLY A 267 -11.16 -6.44 -13.46
CA GLY A 267 -10.46 -7.23 -12.48
C GLY A 267 -8.96 -6.90 -12.48
N GLU A 268 -8.27 -7.23 -11.40
CA GLU A 268 -6.82 -7.17 -11.29
C GLU A 268 -6.33 -8.33 -10.43
N TYR A 269 -5.38 -9.10 -10.98
CA TYR A 269 -4.79 -10.26 -10.33
C TYR A 269 -3.27 -10.15 -10.40
N ARG A 270 -2.62 -10.29 -9.24
CA ARG A 270 -1.17 -10.17 -9.10
C ARG A 270 -0.60 -11.42 -8.45
N VAL A 271 0.52 -11.89 -8.95
CA VAL A 271 1.36 -12.89 -8.29
C VAL A 271 2.80 -12.42 -8.34
N GLY A 272 3.49 -12.47 -7.22
CA GLY A 272 4.85 -12.00 -7.15
C GLY A 272 5.69 -12.73 -6.12
N PHE A 273 6.99 -12.50 -6.21
CA PHE A 273 8.02 -13.07 -5.36
C PHE A 273 9.06 -12.00 -5.07
N TYR A 274 9.69 -12.05 -3.90
CA TYR A 274 10.87 -11.23 -3.59
C TYR A 274 11.99 -12.07 -2.99
N LYS A 275 13.23 -11.59 -3.19
CA LYS A 275 14.42 -12.03 -2.48
C LYS A 275 15.22 -10.79 -2.08
N SER A 276 15.69 -10.74 -0.82
CA SER A 276 16.66 -9.74 -0.36
C SER A 276 18.06 -10.34 -0.41
N THR A 277 19.10 -9.50 -0.51
CA THR A 277 20.49 -9.96 -0.55
C THR A 277 21.26 -9.78 0.75
N PRO A 278 20.84 -8.93 1.73
CA PRO A 278 21.48 -8.89 3.03
C PRO A 278 21.30 -10.21 3.79
N ASN A 279 22.31 -10.61 4.52
CA ASN A 279 22.19 -11.70 5.47
C ASN A 279 21.10 -11.40 6.51
N ALA A 280 20.46 -12.45 6.98
CA ALA A 280 19.40 -12.38 7.98
C ALA A 280 19.62 -13.43 9.07
N ASP A 281 19.44 -13.03 10.31
CA ASP A 281 19.51 -13.95 11.43
C ASP A 281 18.30 -14.88 11.43
N ASP A 282 18.55 -16.15 11.81
CA ASP A 282 17.52 -17.11 12.14
C ASP A 282 16.64 -16.60 13.29
N VAL A 283 15.38 -16.96 13.30
CA VAL A 283 14.46 -16.53 14.37
C VAL A 283 14.49 -17.47 15.59
N TYR A 284 15.11 -18.66 15.47
CA TYR A 284 15.12 -19.71 16.49
C TYR A 284 16.49 -20.34 16.74
N GLU A 285 17.21 -20.75 15.67
CA GLU A 285 18.44 -21.51 15.75
C GLU A 285 19.68 -20.62 15.96
N ASP A 286 20.65 -21.14 16.73
CA ASP A 286 21.98 -20.59 16.83
C ASP A 286 22.93 -21.15 15.73
N VAL A 287 24.17 -20.68 15.69
CA VAL A 287 25.22 -21.11 14.74
C VAL A 287 25.51 -22.63 14.76
N ASN A 288 25.08 -23.36 15.79
CA ASN A 288 25.24 -24.78 15.95
C ASN A 288 23.94 -25.56 15.68
N GLY A 289 22.85 -24.88 15.27
CA GLY A 289 21.55 -25.49 15.04
C GLY A 289 20.81 -25.86 16.32
N GLN A 290 21.15 -25.22 17.45
CA GLN A 290 20.49 -25.39 18.72
C GLN A 290 19.54 -24.22 19.00
N PRO A 291 18.51 -24.38 19.85
CA PRO A 291 17.66 -23.27 20.25
C PRO A 291 18.50 -22.13 20.87
N GLN A 292 18.54 -20.98 20.23
CA GLN A 292 19.33 -19.82 20.67
C GLN A 292 18.96 -19.38 22.08
N ALA A 293 17.69 -19.49 22.45
CA ALA A 293 17.21 -19.16 23.79
C ALA A 293 17.88 -19.99 24.90
N VAL A 294 18.36 -21.22 24.59
CA VAL A 294 19.04 -22.10 25.53
C VAL A 294 20.52 -21.78 25.62
N THR A 295 21.16 -21.60 24.46
CA THR A 295 22.62 -21.48 24.39
C THR A 295 23.12 -20.08 24.59
N GLY A 296 22.32 -19.07 24.25
CA GLY A 296 22.74 -17.67 24.21
C GLY A 296 23.79 -17.35 23.14
N ALA A 297 24.15 -18.32 22.27
CA ALA A 297 25.09 -18.13 21.18
C ALA A 297 24.50 -17.21 20.10
N ALA A 298 25.34 -16.79 19.13
CA ALA A 298 24.87 -15.99 17.99
C ALA A 298 23.86 -16.78 17.17
N PHE A 299 22.87 -16.08 16.62
CA PHE A 299 21.93 -16.70 15.67
C PHE A 299 22.63 -17.24 14.44
N LYS A 300 22.14 -18.33 13.89
CA LYS A 300 22.48 -18.80 12.56
C LYS A 300 22.16 -17.72 11.53
N SER A 301 23.04 -17.51 10.57
CA SER A 301 22.86 -16.53 9.52
C SER A 301 22.42 -17.19 8.23
N HIS A 302 21.44 -16.61 7.57
CA HIS A 302 20.95 -16.97 6.25
C HIS A 302 21.30 -15.91 5.22
N ASP A 303 21.53 -16.31 3.96
CA ASP A 303 21.99 -15.40 2.89
C ASP A 303 20.91 -14.43 2.40
N SER A 304 19.65 -14.63 2.77
CA SER A 304 18.54 -13.83 2.25
C SER A 304 17.25 -14.01 3.04
N LYS A 305 16.36 -13.01 2.95
CA LYS A 305 14.92 -13.18 3.18
C LYS A 305 14.20 -13.33 1.85
N LYS A 306 13.16 -14.14 1.81
CA LYS A 306 12.36 -14.42 0.61
C LYS A 306 10.90 -14.62 0.96
N GLY A 307 10.03 -14.46 -0.02
CA GLY A 307 8.60 -14.69 0.13
C GLY A 307 7.85 -14.43 -1.16
N TRP A 308 6.56 -14.67 -1.13
CA TRP A 308 5.69 -14.49 -2.28
C TRP A 308 4.34 -13.91 -1.86
N TRP A 309 3.59 -13.41 -2.84
CA TRP A 309 2.25 -12.87 -2.62
C TRP A 309 1.32 -13.14 -3.78
N VAL A 310 0.02 -13.07 -3.47
CA VAL A 310 -1.06 -12.98 -4.45
C VAL A 310 -1.99 -11.84 -4.04
N VAL A 311 -2.47 -11.08 -5.03
CA VAL A 311 -3.52 -10.09 -4.87
C VAL A 311 -4.59 -10.35 -5.91
N ALA A 312 -5.85 -10.29 -5.52
CA ALA A 312 -6.99 -10.41 -6.41
C ALA A 312 -8.02 -9.33 -6.09
N GLN A 313 -8.44 -8.63 -7.11
CA GLN A 313 -9.54 -7.66 -7.04
C GLN A 313 -10.46 -7.88 -8.23
N GLN A 314 -11.77 -8.00 -8.00
CA GLN A 314 -12.75 -8.21 -9.07
C GLN A 314 -14.03 -7.44 -8.76
N GLN A 315 -14.45 -6.60 -9.67
CA GLN A 315 -15.80 -6.05 -9.63
C GLN A 315 -16.80 -7.13 -10.01
N LEU A 316 -17.83 -7.33 -9.18
CA LEU A 316 -18.82 -8.41 -9.31
C LEU A 316 -20.13 -7.92 -9.93
N THR A 317 -20.49 -6.66 -9.69
CA THR A 317 -21.75 -6.09 -10.18
C THR A 317 -21.56 -4.69 -10.75
N ALA A 318 -22.45 -4.29 -11.66
CA ALA A 318 -22.70 -2.91 -12.02
C ALA A 318 -23.97 -2.43 -11.31
N HIS A 319 -24.02 -1.19 -10.84
CA HIS A 319 -25.19 -0.63 -10.20
C HIS A 319 -26.12 -0.01 -11.27
N ASN A 320 -27.31 -0.59 -11.47
CA ASN A 320 -28.25 -0.15 -12.50
C ASN A 320 -27.63 -0.04 -13.91
N GLY A 321 -26.67 -0.93 -14.25
CA GLY A 321 -25.97 -0.92 -15.53
C GLY A 321 -24.74 0.02 -15.60
N ASP A 322 -24.49 0.82 -14.57
CA ASP A 322 -23.32 1.69 -14.46
C ASP A 322 -22.12 0.90 -13.87
N ALA A 323 -21.15 0.56 -14.72
CA ALA A 323 -19.95 -0.18 -14.33
C ALA A 323 -18.94 0.65 -13.50
N SER A 324 -19.13 1.95 -13.36
CA SER A 324 -18.31 2.78 -12.44
C SER A 324 -18.73 2.62 -10.97
N ARG A 325 -19.91 2.01 -10.74
CA ARG A 325 -20.56 1.74 -9.46
C ARG A 325 -20.81 0.24 -9.31
N GLY A 326 -20.81 -0.25 -8.10
CA GLY A 326 -21.14 -1.65 -7.84
C GLY A 326 -20.23 -2.30 -6.80
N LEU A 327 -20.50 -3.59 -6.56
CA LEU A 327 -19.80 -4.43 -5.60
C LEU A 327 -18.51 -4.97 -6.19
N SER A 328 -17.43 -4.85 -5.45
CA SER A 328 -16.14 -5.50 -5.72
C SER A 328 -15.72 -6.38 -4.55
N ILE A 329 -15.05 -7.48 -4.83
CA ILE A 329 -14.34 -8.32 -3.86
C ILE A 329 -12.84 -8.08 -4.00
N PHE A 330 -12.11 -8.16 -2.89
CA PHE A 330 -10.66 -8.16 -2.88
C PHE A 330 -10.10 -9.23 -1.95
N ALA A 331 -8.90 -9.71 -2.28
CA ALA A 331 -8.10 -10.58 -1.43
C ALA A 331 -6.61 -10.28 -1.63
N ASN A 332 -5.81 -10.41 -0.57
CA ASN A 332 -4.35 -10.34 -0.62
C ASN A 332 -3.78 -11.36 0.37
N ALA A 333 -2.80 -12.12 -0.03
CA ALA A 333 -2.08 -13.04 0.84
C ALA A 333 -0.58 -12.92 0.59
N THR A 334 0.18 -12.93 1.68
CA THR A 334 1.65 -12.95 1.64
C THR A 334 2.18 -14.10 2.49
N VAL A 335 3.24 -14.75 2.01
CA VAL A 335 3.94 -15.82 2.72
C VAL A 335 5.43 -15.53 2.69
N HIS A 336 6.09 -15.67 3.84
CA HIS A 336 7.49 -15.37 4.04
C HIS A 336 8.23 -16.59 4.58
N ASP A 337 9.53 -16.72 4.31
CA ASP A 337 10.31 -17.82 4.84
C ASP A 337 10.27 -17.84 6.38
N LYS A 338 10.24 -19.04 6.96
CA LYS A 338 10.11 -19.23 8.40
C LYS A 338 11.42 -19.03 9.14
N GLU A 339 12.53 -19.24 8.47
CA GLU A 339 13.86 -19.17 9.10
C GLU A 339 14.18 -17.75 9.55
N THR A 340 13.71 -16.72 8.82
CA THR A 340 14.18 -15.35 9.03
C THR A 340 13.10 -14.29 9.31
N ASN A 341 11.81 -14.64 9.19
CA ASN A 341 10.75 -13.66 9.34
C ASN A 341 9.94 -13.85 10.62
N PHE A 342 9.63 -12.72 11.26
CA PHE A 342 8.80 -12.67 12.47
C PHE A 342 7.33 -13.04 12.17
N VAL A 343 6.77 -12.50 11.09
CA VAL A 343 5.46 -12.89 10.54
C VAL A 343 5.73 -13.79 9.34
N ASP A 344 5.21 -15.00 9.33
CA ASP A 344 5.39 -15.95 8.25
C ASP A 344 4.27 -15.90 7.21
N ASN A 345 3.07 -15.47 7.61
CA ASN A 345 1.98 -15.32 6.66
C ASN A 345 0.94 -14.28 7.10
N TYR A 346 0.32 -13.67 6.08
CA TYR A 346 -0.75 -12.71 6.21
C TYR A 346 -1.81 -12.99 5.14
N GLN A 347 -3.09 -12.82 5.47
CA GLN A 347 -4.22 -12.89 4.53
C GLN A 347 -5.23 -11.80 4.84
N GLN A 348 -5.83 -11.24 3.77
CA GLN A 348 -7.02 -10.39 3.87
C GLN A 348 -8.04 -10.76 2.80
N ILE A 349 -9.30 -10.53 3.11
CA ILE A 349 -10.43 -10.58 2.19
C ILE A 349 -11.42 -9.50 2.57
N GLY A 350 -12.12 -8.96 1.60
CA GLY A 350 -13.17 -7.99 1.87
C GLY A 350 -13.95 -7.59 0.63
N PHE A 351 -14.86 -6.65 0.85
CA PHE A 351 -15.77 -6.15 -0.16
C PHE A 351 -15.80 -4.62 -0.10
N THR A 352 -15.93 -4.00 -1.26
CA THR A 352 -16.22 -2.57 -1.40
C THR A 352 -17.41 -2.39 -2.32
N TYR A 353 -18.33 -1.48 -1.97
CA TYR A 353 -19.44 -1.09 -2.84
C TYR A 353 -19.32 0.40 -3.14
N LYS A 354 -19.09 0.76 -4.40
CA LYS A 354 -19.06 2.15 -4.87
C LYS A 354 -20.44 2.57 -5.34
N GLY A 355 -20.89 3.74 -4.90
CA GLY A 355 -22.17 4.34 -5.26
C GLY A 355 -23.38 3.48 -4.87
N PRO A 356 -23.54 3.07 -3.59
CA PRO A 356 -24.65 2.20 -3.17
C PRO A 356 -26.01 2.88 -3.30
N PHE A 357 -26.05 4.22 -3.30
CA PHE A 357 -27.29 5.01 -3.36
C PHE A 357 -27.27 5.97 -4.55
N ASP A 358 -28.40 6.06 -5.28
CA ASP A 358 -28.52 6.94 -6.45
C ASP A 358 -28.43 8.43 -6.10
N SER A 359 -28.88 8.80 -4.89
CA SER A 359 -28.74 10.17 -4.37
C SER A 359 -27.29 10.53 -3.98
N ARG A 360 -26.41 9.53 -3.82
CA ARG A 360 -25.01 9.69 -3.43
C ARG A 360 -24.11 8.71 -4.22
N PRO A 361 -23.99 8.92 -5.54
CA PRO A 361 -23.35 7.95 -6.43
C PRO A 361 -21.82 7.85 -6.28
N LYS A 362 -21.20 8.77 -5.53
CA LYS A 362 -19.76 8.77 -5.28
C LYS A 362 -19.37 8.10 -3.95
N ASP A 363 -20.34 7.94 -3.02
CA ASP A 363 -20.06 7.33 -1.72
C ASP A 363 -19.67 5.86 -1.85
N ASP A 364 -18.94 5.36 -0.87
CA ASP A 364 -18.49 3.97 -0.84
C ASP A 364 -18.67 3.34 0.55
N ILE A 365 -18.83 2.02 0.56
CA ILE A 365 -18.88 1.19 1.77
C ILE A 365 -17.79 0.13 1.62
N GLY A 366 -17.05 -0.13 2.68
CA GLY A 366 -16.08 -1.22 2.71
C GLY A 366 -16.22 -2.06 3.97
N ILE A 367 -15.99 -3.37 3.82
CA ILE A 367 -15.81 -4.31 4.93
C ILE A 367 -14.60 -5.18 4.62
N GLY A 368 -13.70 -5.35 5.58
CA GLY A 368 -12.48 -6.13 5.46
C GLY A 368 -12.23 -7.01 6.67
N PHE A 369 -11.59 -8.16 6.42
CA PHE A 369 -11.12 -9.13 7.41
C PHE A 369 -9.68 -9.49 7.09
N ALA A 370 -8.80 -9.46 8.10
CA ALA A 370 -7.39 -9.80 7.95
C ALA A 370 -6.93 -10.73 9.08
N ARG A 371 -5.97 -11.58 8.75
CA ARG A 371 -5.27 -12.49 9.66
C ARG A 371 -3.77 -12.28 9.50
N ILE A 372 -3.08 -12.07 10.60
CA ILE A 372 -1.63 -11.90 10.68
C ILE A 372 -1.08 -12.99 11.60
N HIS A 373 -0.24 -13.87 11.08
CA HIS A 373 0.30 -14.99 11.87
C HIS A 373 1.77 -14.78 12.16
N VAL A 374 2.11 -14.78 13.45
CA VAL A 374 3.50 -14.78 13.89
C VAL A 374 4.04 -16.21 13.75
N ASN A 375 5.22 -16.32 13.19
CA ASN A 375 5.94 -17.54 12.94
C ASN A 375 6.03 -18.44 14.19
N ASP A 376 5.73 -19.73 14.04
CA ASP A 376 5.73 -20.70 15.12
C ASP A 376 7.09 -20.79 15.83
N ASP A 377 8.20 -20.69 15.09
CA ASP A 377 9.55 -20.71 15.64
C ASP A 377 9.83 -19.50 16.56
N VAL A 378 9.28 -18.33 16.23
CA VAL A 378 9.31 -17.15 17.11
C VAL A 378 8.50 -17.40 18.38
N GLN A 379 7.32 -18.03 18.25
CA GLN A 379 6.46 -18.38 19.39
C GLN A 379 7.17 -19.36 20.31
N ASP A 380 7.78 -20.41 19.77
CA ASP A 380 8.48 -21.45 20.53
C ASP A 380 9.72 -20.89 21.24
N ARG A 381 10.46 -19.99 20.57
CA ARG A 381 11.56 -19.26 21.22
C ARG A 381 11.07 -18.46 22.44
N ARG A 382 9.94 -17.75 22.33
CA ARG A 382 9.36 -16.98 23.44
C ARG A 382 8.92 -17.87 24.60
N ARG A 383 8.24 -18.99 24.30
CA ARG A 383 7.85 -19.98 25.30
C ARG A 383 9.07 -20.54 26.04
N LEU A 384 10.11 -20.91 25.27
CA LEU A 384 11.34 -21.45 25.81
C LEU A 384 12.10 -20.44 26.69
N GLN A 385 12.16 -19.17 26.31
CA GLN A 385 12.74 -18.08 27.10
C GLN A 385 12.02 -17.92 28.44
N ASN A 386 10.68 -17.94 28.46
CA ASN A 386 9.91 -17.86 29.69
C ASN A 386 10.16 -19.10 30.60
N GLN A 387 10.25 -20.29 30.01
CA GLN A 387 10.56 -21.53 30.77
C GLN A 387 11.95 -21.49 31.41
N ILE A 388 12.98 -21.08 30.67
CA ILE A 388 14.37 -20.97 31.14
C ILE A 388 14.45 -19.96 32.30
N ASN A 389 13.73 -18.85 32.18
CA ASN A 389 13.69 -17.81 33.18
C ASN A 389 12.77 -18.15 34.37
N ASN A 390 12.07 -19.30 34.35
CA ASN A 390 11.07 -19.71 35.34
C ASN A 390 9.94 -18.67 35.53
N ILE A 391 9.55 -17.98 34.45
CA ILE A 391 8.48 -16.97 34.44
C ILE A 391 7.27 -17.55 33.71
N ASN A 392 6.26 -17.99 34.47
CA ASN A 392 5.04 -18.58 33.94
C ASN A 392 3.81 -17.66 34.07
N ASP A 393 3.93 -16.63 34.92
CA ASP A 393 2.86 -15.68 35.16
C ASP A 393 2.91 -14.54 34.14
N TYR A 394 1.82 -14.35 33.41
CA TYR A 394 1.69 -13.27 32.43
C TYR A 394 1.82 -11.88 33.07
N ASP A 395 1.36 -11.71 34.30
CA ASP A 395 1.40 -10.43 35.00
C ASP A 395 2.80 -10.09 35.54
N ASN A 396 3.73 -11.04 35.49
CA ASN A 396 5.12 -10.77 35.83
C ASN A 396 5.74 -9.83 34.80
N PRO A 397 6.35 -8.68 35.19
CA PRO A 397 6.96 -7.73 34.26
C PRO A 397 8.05 -8.32 33.36
N GLY A 398 8.69 -9.42 33.79
CA GLY A 398 9.71 -10.12 32.98
C GLY A 398 9.13 -11.14 32.01
N PHE A 399 7.82 -11.39 32.03
CA PHE A 399 7.18 -12.32 31.10
C PHE A 399 7.28 -11.77 29.67
N LEU A 400 7.69 -12.61 28.74
CA LEU A 400 7.72 -12.31 27.31
C LEU A 400 6.42 -12.79 26.66
N PRO A 401 5.49 -11.89 26.29
CA PRO A 401 4.23 -12.31 25.68
C PRO A 401 4.46 -13.15 24.42
N VAL A 402 3.79 -14.30 24.35
CA VAL A 402 3.83 -15.18 23.18
C VAL A 402 2.83 -14.65 22.15
N GLN A 403 3.35 -14.08 21.08
CA GLN A 403 2.55 -13.53 19.99
C GLN A 403 2.22 -14.65 19.01
N GLN A 404 0.93 -14.88 18.72
CA GLN A 404 0.44 -15.94 17.85
C GLN A 404 -0.22 -15.36 16.59
N THR A 405 -1.54 -15.15 16.64
CA THR A 405 -2.31 -14.64 15.50
C THR A 405 -3.17 -13.45 15.94
N GLU A 406 -3.03 -12.33 15.23
CA GLU A 406 -3.93 -11.19 15.35
C GLU A 406 -4.94 -11.22 14.19
N TYR A 407 -6.21 -10.93 14.50
CA TYR A 407 -7.25 -10.75 13.49
C TYR A 407 -7.77 -9.32 13.55
N ASN A 408 -7.87 -8.68 12.38
CA ASN A 408 -8.41 -7.35 12.22
C ASN A 408 -9.66 -7.38 11.35
N SER A 409 -10.67 -6.61 11.72
CA SER A 409 -11.85 -6.37 10.90
C SER A 409 -12.16 -4.89 10.92
N GLU A 410 -12.60 -4.34 9.79
CA GLU A 410 -13.06 -2.97 9.69
C GLU A 410 -14.27 -2.89 8.79
N ILE A 411 -15.23 -2.05 9.18
CA ILE A 411 -16.32 -1.57 8.33
C ILE A 411 -16.30 -0.05 8.31
N TYR A 412 -16.43 0.55 7.12
CA TYR A 412 -16.50 1.99 6.97
C TYR A 412 -17.62 2.41 6.01
N TYR A 413 -18.06 3.66 6.14
CA TYR A 413 -18.84 4.38 5.14
C TYR A 413 -18.04 5.61 4.68
N GLY A 414 -17.79 5.74 3.39
CA GLY A 414 -17.08 6.86 2.78
C GLY A 414 -18.05 7.91 2.25
N PHE A 415 -18.19 9.02 2.98
CA PHE A 415 -18.92 10.20 2.52
C PHE A 415 -18.03 11.02 1.61
N HIS A 416 -18.27 11.02 0.30
CA HIS A 416 -17.67 11.97 -0.63
C HIS A 416 -18.43 13.30 -0.55
N VAL A 417 -18.03 14.14 0.39
CA VAL A 417 -18.71 15.42 0.69
C VAL A 417 -18.58 16.38 -0.49
N THR A 418 -17.38 16.44 -1.07
CA THR A 418 -17.06 17.18 -2.31
C THR A 418 -16.12 16.31 -3.17
N ASN A 419 -15.66 16.81 -4.33
CA ASN A 419 -14.63 16.10 -5.10
C ASN A 419 -13.24 16.12 -4.44
N TRP A 420 -13.02 17.01 -3.48
CA TRP A 420 -11.76 17.19 -2.77
C TRP A 420 -11.82 16.78 -1.29
N LEU A 421 -13.00 16.43 -0.74
CA LEU A 421 -13.17 16.04 0.68
C LEU A 421 -13.93 14.73 0.81
N THR A 422 -13.28 13.75 1.39
CA THR A 422 -13.89 12.48 1.81
C THR A 422 -13.78 12.30 3.31
N VAL A 423 -14.87 11.88 3.96
CA VAL A 423 -14.97 11.60 5.40
C VAL A 423 -15.42 10.16 5.59
N ARG A 424 -14.61 9.32 6.27
CA ARG A 424 -14.87 7.90 6.48
C ARG A 424 -14.95 7.54 7.96
N PRO A 425 -16.12 7.63 8.62
CA PRO A 425 -16.32 6.96 9.90
C PRO A 425 -16.17 5.45 9.71
N ASN A 426 -15.55 4.79 10.71
CA ASN A 426 -15.32 3.36 10.68
C ASN A 426 -15.43 2.75 12.08
N LEU A 427 -15.64 1.44 12.11
CA LEU A 427 -15.58 0.61 13.31
C LEU A 427 -14.63 -0.54 13.04
N GLN A 428 -13.67 -0.74 13.94
CA GLN A 428 -12.67 -1.79 13.85
C GLN A 428 -12.84 -2.76 15.02
N TYR A 429 -12.60 -4.04 14.77
CA TYR A 429 -12.49 -5.08 15.78
C TYR A 429 -11.12 -5.76 15.64
N VAL A 430 -10.34 -5.72 16.72
CA VAL A 430 -9.03 -6.34 16.81
C VAL A 430 -9.11 -7.49 17.79
N LYS A 431 -9.00 -8.72 17.29
CA LYS A 431 -9.00 -9.92 18.12
C LYS A 431 -7.56 -10.36 18.38
N HIS A 432 -7.27 -10.68 19.66
CA HIS A 432 -5.95 -10.98 20.15
C HIS A 432 -4.92 -9.92 19.73
N PRO A 433 -5.02 -8.68 20.23
CA PRO A 433 -4.08 -7.61 19.88
C PRO A 433 -2.63 -8.04 20.08
N GLY A 434 -1.78 -7.81 19.05
CA GLY A 434 -0.40 -8.28 19.05
C GLY A 434 -0.23 -9.79 18.88
N GLY A 435 -1.31 -10.53 18.60
CA GLY A 435 -1.33 -11.98 18.62
C GLY A 435 -1.29 -12.58 20.03
N VAL A 436 -1.53 -11.77 21.08
CA VAL A 436 -1.44 -12.18 22.49
C VAL A 436 -2.84 -12.53 23.00
N ASP A 437 -3.06 -13.80 23.34
CA ASP A 437 -4.35 -14.33 23.79
C ASP A 437 -4.79 -13.84 25.19
N LYS A 438 -3.87 -13.25 25.96
CA LYS A 438 -4.12 -12.66 27.28
C LYS A 438 -4.58 -11.19 27.19
N VAL A 439 -4.49 -10.57 26.03
CA VAL A 439 -4.99 -9.21 25.80
C VAL A 439 -6.44 -9.29 25.33
N ASP A 440 -7.32 -8.54 25.97
CA ASP A 440 -8.73 -8.48 25.61
C ASP A 440 -8.92 -7.98 24.17
N ASP A 441 -9.88 -8.57 23.48
CA ASP A 441 -10.28 -8.11 22.14
C ASP A 441 -10.73 -6.64 22.18
N ALA A 442 -10.30 -5.85 21.22
CA ALA A 442 -10.56 -4.41 21.20
C ALA A 442 -11.60 -3.99 20.15
N ILE A 443 -12.45 -3.03 20.53
CA ILE A 443 -13.34 -2.31 19.62
C ILE A 443 -12.87 -0.87 19.51
N VAL A 444 -12.58 -0.43 18.29
CA VAL A 444 -12.07 0.92 17.99
C VAL A 444 -13.02 1.64 17.06
N ALA A 445 -13.47 2.82 17.44
CA ALA A 445 -14.16 3.74 16.55
C ALA A 445 -13.15 4.66 15.88
N GLY A 446 -13.22 4.76 14.57
CA GLY A 446 -12.31 5.57 13.75
C GLY A 446 -13.02 6.61 12.90
N LEU A 447 -12.26 7.63 12.50
CA LEU A 447 -12.68 8.64 11.53
C LEU A 447 -11.46 9.01 10.67
N LYS A 448 -11.51 8.67 9.39
CA LYS A 448 -10.51 9.05 8.39
C LYS A 448 -11.03 10.20 7.54
N ILE A 449 -10.26 11.27 7.42
CA ILE A 449 -10.59 12.44 6.60
C ILE A 449 -9.49 12.60 5.57
N GLN A 450 -9.87 12.77 4.32
CA GLN A 450 -8.94 12.95 3.20
C GLN A 450 -9.33 14.23 2.45
N SER A 451 -8.35 15.12 2.22
CA SER A 451 -8.54 16.37 1.48
C SER A 451 -7.48 16.54 0.40
N LYS A 452 -7.90 17.07 -0.75
CA LYS A 452 -7.03 17.45 -1.88
C LYS A 452 -7.08 18.97 -2.06
N PHE A 453 -5.91 19.61 -2.02
CA PHE A 453 -5.78 21.06 -2.10
C PHE A 453 -5.44 21.53 -3.51
#